data_5116bfc03a0fffdbecc2e74d78c88905
#
_entry.id   5116bfc03a0fffdbecc2e74d78c88905
#
_cell.length_a   1.000
_cell.length_b   1.000
_cell.length_c   1.000
_cell.angle_alpha   90.00
_cell.angle_beta   90.00
_cell.angle_gamma   90.00
#
_symmetry.space_group_name_H-M   'P 1'
#
loop_
_entity.id
_entity.type
_entity.pdbx_description
1 polymer ?
#
loop_
_entity_poly.entity_id
_entity_poly.type
_entity_poly.pdbx_seq_one_letter_code
_entity_poly.pdbx_strand_id
1 'polypeptide(L)'
;MNKFFTFITFQLLFVNNLCEIIFNFFRDKSKIKSSKNDIDIFTSLSENFLQTEIKLGNPIQTIPVRISTEYYSLNILNKNATDKLKSFDPNMSSSYINISLEIDEDTEFFKKVYLSKDDFSFNNNKNVKNFTFVLGTLNEKDYSGVIGLRLISTYKDKNNIIENLKQINEIKNKAFQLKYTNLNNESGILIIGNDTYNHSENNFIKEKIPNIQLELTWGFNILKIKSGKDDVSKNEIMAKINFDYGLIFGSNSYNKSIYDKFFKENIDNKICQSLIFNNLIHYICMKDVKLKNFPPLILYSKDSNLEFILNYEDLFIEINGKYYFLVNFEYIHKSELKEFWNLGVPFIKKYSLIFDRDKNIVGLYKDRINDDSDKSNFCTFSLIFACLIIIGLLLYIFYYVFRSEKRIKRAQELYDDVGNDNEKLL
;
A
#
# COMPACT_ATOMS: atom_id res chain seq x y z
N MET A 1 28.59 32.71 -14.10
CA MET A 1 28.89 31.29 -13.98
C MET A 1 28.55 30.72 -12.60
N ASN A 2 28.95 31.35 -11.48
CA ASN A 2 28.65 30.82 -10.12
C ASN A 2 27.17 30.69 -9.76
N LYS A 3 26.28 31.57 -10.19
CA LYS A 3 24.83 31.51 -9.90
C LYS A 3 24.10 30.35 -10.64
N PHE A 4 24.63 29.91 -11.78
CA PHE A 4 24.07 28.81 -12.57
C PHE A 4 24.44 27.44 -11.97
N PHE A 5 25.66 27.33 -11.44
CA PHE A 5 26.11 26.14 -10.71
C PHE A 5 25.32 25.95 -9.41
N THR A 6 25.01 27.01 -8.68
CA THR A 6 24.23 26.99 -7.44
C THR A 6 22.78 26.54 -7.71
N PHE A 7 22.20 26.91 -8.86
CA PHE A 7 20.84 26.51 -9.23
C PHE A 7 20.77 25.04 -9.65
N ILE A 8 21.74 24.51 -10.37
CA ILE A 8 21.82 23.09 -10.76
C ILE A 8 22.08 22.21 -9.53
N THR A 9 22.96 22.60 -8.61
CA THR A 9 23.18 21.88 -7.33
C THR A 9 21.95 21.92 -6.45
N PHE A 10 21.18 23.04 -6.46
CA PHE A 10 19.91 23.10 -5.71
C PHE A 10 18.83 22.18 -6.29
N GLN A 11 18.71 22.07 -7.62
CA GLN A 11 17.77 21.11 -8.25
C GLN A 11 18.22 19.66 -8.08
N LEU A 12 19.51 19.35 -8.14
CA LEU A 12 20.02 17.99 -7.86
C LEU A 12 19.85 17.58 -6.39
N LEU A 13 19.89 18.52 -5.46
CA LEU A 13 19.60 18.28 -4.04
C LEU A 13 18.11 18.04 -3.78
N PHE A 14 17.19 18.61 -4.58
CA PHE A 14 15.75 18.36 -4.45
C PHE A 14 15.31 17.00 -5.00
N VAL A 15 16.01 16.45 -5.99
CA VAL A 15 15.68 15.15 -6.58
C VAL A 15 16.15 13.97 -5.69
N ASN A 16 17.12 14.19 -4.80
CA ASN A 16 17.73 13.10 -4.01
C ASN A 16 17.13 12.87 -2.62
N ASN A 17 16.00 13.51 -2.24
CA ASN A 17 15.44 13.40 -0.90
C ASN A 17 14.10 12.65 -0.81
N LEU A 18 13.79 11.77 -1.76
CA LEU A 18 12.68 10.84 -1.59
C LEU A 18 13.15 9.65 -0.75
N CYS A 19 13.09 9.80 0.59
CA CYS A 19 13.27 8.73 1.55
C CYS A 19 12.03 7.82 1.57
N GLU A 20 11.64 7.32 0.40
CA GLU A 20 10.47 6.46 0.21
C GLU A 20 10.89 5.09 -0.25
N ILE A 21 10.20 4.09 0.26
CA ILE A 21 10.33 2.72 -0.19
C ILE A 21 9.00 2.28 -0.78
N ILE A 22 9.01 1.86 -2.03
CA ILE A 22 7.82 1.51 -2.79
C ILE A 22 7.83 0.01 -3.09
N PHE A 23 6.71 -0.65 -2.78
CA PHE A 23 6.42 -2.02 -3.19
C PHE A 23 5.18 -2.02 -4.08
N ASN A 24 5.25 -2.67 -5.23
CA ASN A 24 4.06 -2.96 -6.01
C ASN A 24 3.36 -4.16 -5.42
N PHE A 25 2.08 -4.06 -5.14
CA PHE A 25 1.29 -5.18 -4.65
C PHE A 25 0.21 -5.59 -5.64
N PHE A 26 -0.24 -6.82 -5.51
CA PHE A 26 -1.34 -7.40 -6.27
C PHE A 26 -2.10 -8.40 -5.40
N ARG A 27 -3.29 -8.79 -5.85
CA ARG A 27 -4.07 -9.91 -5.31
C ARG A 27 -4.23 -10.98 -6.38
N ASP A 28 -3.91 -12.21 -6.03
CA ASP A 28 -4.06 -13.32 -6.96
C ASP A 28 -5.52 -13.82 -7.00
N LYS A 29 -6.20 -13.55 -8.10
CA LYS A 29 -7.58 -13.99 -8.33
C LYS A 29 -7.70 -15.38 -8.98
N SER A 30 -6.62 -16.06 -9.25
CA SER A 30 -6.63 -17.34 -9.95
C SER A 30 -7.41 -18.41 -9.17
N LYS A 31 -7.24 -18.45 -7.86
CA LYS A 31 -7.97 -19.36 -6.96
C LYS A 31 -9.48 -19.09 -6.99
N ILE A 32 -9.89 -17.82 -6.96
CA ILE A 32 -11.31 -17.42 -7.02
C ILE A 32 -11.94 -17.88 -8.33
N LYS A 33 -11.26 -17.66 -9.46
CA LYS A 33 -11.77 -18.06 -10.80
C LYS A 33 -11.86 -19.56 -10.99
N SER A 34 -11.00 -20.33 -10.35
CA SER A 34 -10.98 -21.81 -10.43
C SER A 34 -11.92 -22.49 -9.45
N SER A 35 -12.49 -21.76 -8.48
CA SER A 35 -13.39 -22.31 -7.47
C SER A 35 -14.72 -22.76 -8.08
N LYS A 36 -15.18 -23.97 -7.71
CA LYS A 36 -16.35 -24.60 -8.33
C LYS A 36 -17.62 -24.48 -7.50
N ASN A 37 -17.51 -24.34 -6.19
CA ASN A 37 -18.63 -24.23 -5.28
C ASN A 37 -18.57 -22.96 -4.43
N ASP A 38 -19.68 -22.59 -3.81
CA ASP A 38 -19.82 -21.35 -3.05
C ASP A 38 -18.90 -21.27 -1.83
N ILE A 39 -18.61 -22.41 -1.19
CA ILE A 39 -17.69 -22.51 -0.04
C ILE A 39 -16.26 -22.20 -0.48
N ASP A 40 -15.79 -22.82 -1.56
CA ASP A 40 -14.45 -22.57 -2.09
C ASP A 40 -14.27 -21.11 -2.52
N ILE A 41 -15.34 -20.50 -3.07
CA ILE A 41 -15.33 -19.09 -3.46
C ILE A 41 -15.16 -18.21 -2.22
N PHE A 42 -15.95 -18.41 -1.16
CA PHE A 42 -15.79 -17.62 0.07
C PHE A 42 -14.44 -17.84 0.74
N THR A 43 -13.95 -19.09 0.79
CA THR A 43 -12.60 -19.39 1.28
C THR A 43 -11.55 -18.61 0.48
N SER A 44 -11.62 -18.67 -0.86
CA SER A 44 -10.70 -17.95 -1.73
C SER A 44 -10.82 -16.44 -1.61
N LEU A 45 -12.03 -15.90 -1.41
CA LEU A 45 -12.22 -14.46 -1.16
C LEU A 45 -11.61 -14.04 0.18
N SER A 46 -11.81 -14.84 1.24
CA SER A 46 -11.29 -14.55 2.58
C SER A 46 -9.77 -14.61 2.65
N GLU A 47 -9.16 -15.56 1.93
CA GLU A 47 -7.72 -15.82 1.93
C GLU A 47 -6.96 -15.07 0.83
N ASN A 48 -7.64 -14.22 0.07
CA ASN A 48 -7.00 -13.48 -1.02
C ASN A 48 -6.26 -12.25 -0.48
N PHE A 49 -5.03 -12.48 -0.02
CA PHE A 49 -4.18 -11.48 0.62
C PHE A 49 -3.48 -10.55 -0.39
N LEU A 50 -3.05 -9.40 0.09
CA LEU A 50 -2.15 -8.52 -0.65
C LEU A 50 -0.76 -9.16 -0.70
N GLN A 51 -0.20 -9.26 -1.90
CA GLN A 51 1.11 -9.87 -2.15
C GLN A 51 2.03 -8.88 -2.85
N THR A 52 3.33 -8.99 -2.57
CA THR A 52 4.39 -8.28 -3.27
C THR A 52 5.60 -9.19 -3.40
N GLU A 53 6.60 -8.73 -4.13
CA GLU A 53 7.89 -9.40 -4.21
C GLU A 53 8.95 -8.57 -3.50
N ILE A 54 9.79 -9.23 -2.73
CA ILE A 54 11.00 -8.67 -2.15
C ILE A 54 12.23 -9.27 -2.81
N LYS A 55 13.33 -8.53 -2.77
CA LYS A 55 14.62 -8.93 -3.32
C LYS A 55 15.64 -8.95 -2.19
N LEU A 56 16.19 -10.11 -1.89
CA LEU A 56 17.05 -10.36 -0.74
C LEU A 56 18.29 -11.14 -1.17
N GLY A 57 19.45 -10.80 -0.58
CA GLY A 57 20.69 -11.53 -0.75
C GLY A 57 21.60 -11.10 -1.91
N ASN A 58 22.79 -11.65 -1.93
CA ASN A 58 23.78 -11.48 -3.00
C ASN A 58 24.37 -12.84 -3.40
N PRO A 59 24.00 -13.42 -4.57
CA PRO A 59 23.12 -12.86 -5.60
C PRO A 59 21.67 -12.68 -5.12
N ILE A 60 20.94 -11.78 -5.80
CA ILE A 60 19.56 -11.43 -5.47
C ILE A 60 18.63 -12.62 -5.64
N GLN A 61 17.87 -12.93 -4.60
CA GLN A 61 16.77 -13.88 -4.61
C GLN A 61 15.45 -13.12 -4.51
N THR A 62 14.53 -13.35 -5.46
CA THR A 62 13.19 -12.73 -5.46
C THR A 62 12.20 -13.65 -4.78
N ILE A 63 11.57 -13.17 -3.72
CA ILE A 63 10.69 -13.94 -2.84
C ILE A 63 9.32 -13.27 -2.80
N PRO A 64 8.23 -13.99 -3.14
CA PRO A 64 6.88 -13.48 -2.96
C PRO A 64 6.53 -13.46 -1.47
N VAL A 65 6.00 -12.33 -1.01
CA VAL A 65 5.62 -12.14 0.38
C VAL A 65 4.23 -11.52 0.48
N ARG A 66 3.53 -11.84 1.57
CA ARG A 66 2.26 -11.26 1.92
C ARG A 66 2.47 -9.94 2.67
N ILE A 67 1.58 -8.97 2.48
CA ILE A 67 1.52 -7.74 3.27
C ILE A 67 0.46 -7.93 4.36
N SER A 68 0.81 -7.68 5.61
CA SER A 68 -0.05 -7.97 6.76
C SER A 68 -0.02 -6.86 7.80
N THR A 69 -1.17 -6.57 8.39
CA THR A 69 -1.30 -5.71 9.57
C THR A 69 -1.41 -6.50 10.88
N GLU A 70 -1.36 -7.82 10.84
CA GLU A 70 -1.38 -8.69 12.04
C GLU A 70 0.02 -9.04 12.53
N TYR A 71 1.00 -9.00 11.63
CA TYR A 71 2.41 -9.30 11.94
C TYR A 71 3.22 -8.01 12.04
N TYR A 72 4.27 -8.03 12.85
CA TYR A 72 5.12 -6.86 13.06
C TYR A 72 6.50 -6.97 12.41
N SER A 73 7.00 -8.16 12.08
CA SER A 73 8.33 -8.36 11.49
C SER A 73 8.28 -8.71 10.01
N LEU A 74 9.39 -8.51 9.33
CA LEU A 74 9.65 -9.12 8.04
C LEU A 74 10.05 -10.58 8.28
N ASN A 75 9.14 -11.50 8.01
CA ASN A 75 9.35 -12.93 8.19
C ASN A 75 9.54 -13.59 6.82
N ILE A 76 10.60 -14.35 6.67
CA ILE A 76 10.98 -15.03 5.42
C ILE A 76 11.14 -16.53 5.66
N LEU A 77 10.62 -17.32 4.73
CA LEU A 77 10.73 -18.76 4.76
C LEU A 77 12.11 -19.22 4.31
N ASN A 78 12.74 -20.08 5.12
CA ASN A 78 13.98 -20.76 4.77
C ASN A 78 13.71 -21.88 3.74
N LYS A 79 14.52 -21.98 2.70
CA LYS A 79 14.44 -23.00 1.65
C LYS A 79 14.47 -24.44 2.22
N ASN A 80 15.19 -24.67 3.29
CA ASN A 80 15.26 -25.97 3.93
C ASN A 80 13.92 -26.43 4.54
N ALA A 81 12.92 -25.55 4.58
CA ALA A 81 11.61 -25.84 5.14
C ALA A 81 10.64 -26.51 4.15
N THR A 82 10.77 -26.23 2.86
CA THR A 82 9.92 -26.79 1.80
C THR A 82 10.50 -26.55 0.41
N ASP A 83 10.35 -27.55 -0.47
CA ASP A 83 10.68 -27.41 -1.89
C ASP A 83 9.52 -26.85 -2.74
N LYS A 84 8.33 -26.67 -2.13
CA LYS A 84 7.11 -26.29 -2.85
C LYS A 84 6.98 -24.78 -3.05
N LEU A 85 7.62 -23.97 -2.22
CA LEU A 85 7.48 -22.52 -2.23
C LEU A 85 8.80 -21.85 -2.63
N LYS A 86 8.71 -20.71 -3.32
CA LYS A 86 9.86 -19.82 -3.49
C LYS A 86 10.26 -19.27 -2.13
N SER A 87 11.39 -19.69 -1.63
CA SER A 87 11.89 -19.37 -0.29
C SER A 87 13.34 -18.90 -0.37
N PHE A 88 13.83 -18.28 0.68
CA PHE A 88 15.18 -17.76 0.76
C PHE A 88 16.17 -18.88 1.06
N ASP A 89 17.23 -18.99 0.25
CA ASP A 89 18.36 -19.90 0.49
C ASP A 89 19.55 -19.11 1.06
N PRO A 90 19.80 -19.18 2.39
CA PRO A 90 20.91 -18.45 3.00
C PRO A 90 22.29 -18.91 2.48
N ASN A 91 22.41 -20.17 2.01
CA ASN A 91 23.68 -20.71 1.49
C ASN A 91 24.03 -20.12 0.11
N MET A 92 23.06 -19.56 -0.59
CA MET A 92 23.26 -18.90 -1.89
C MET A 92 23.64 -17.43 -1.75
N SER A 93 23.55 -16.84 -0.56
CA SER A 93 23.86 -15.42 -0.35
C SER A 93 25.21 -15.23 0.33
N SER A 94 26.11 -14.53 -0.34
CA SER A 94 27.44 -14.18 0.20
C SER A 94 27.39 -13.07 1.27
N SER A 95 26.27 -12.32 1.35
CA SER A 95 26.04 -11.26 2.33
C SER A 95 25.21 -11.71 3.54
N TYR A 96 24.76 -12.97 3.57
CA TYR A 96 23.95 -13.50 4.65
C TYR A 96 24.72 -13.61 5.97
N ILE A 97 24.09 -13.14 7.05
CA ILE A 97 24.62 -13.22 8.42
C ILE A 97 23.52 -13.77 9.33
N ASN A 98 23.78 -14.88 9.99
CA ASN A 98 22.95 -15.35 11.09
C ASN A 98 23.39 -14.63 12.37
N ILE A 99 22.46 -13.88 13.01
CA ILE A 99 22.77 -13.06 14.20
C ILE A 99 22.52 -13.82 15.48
N SER A 100 21.45 -14.60 15.53
CA SER A 100 21.02 -15.26 16.76
C SER A 100 20.71 -16.73 16.54
N LEU A 101 20.84 -17.45 17.63
CA LEU A 101 20.17 -18.73 17.82
C LEU A 101 18.66 -18.52 17.81
N GLU A 102 17.90 -19.60 17.87
CA GLU A 102 16.44 -19.61 17.88
C GLU A 102 15.85 -18.51 18.76
N ILE A 103 14.97 -17.68 18.21
CA ILE A 103 14.25 -16.64 18.94
C ILE A 103 12.95 -17.26 19.39
N ASP A 104 12.62 -17.09 20.66
CA ASP A 104 11.30 -17.41 21.19
C ASP A 104 10.31 -16.29 20.79
N GLU A 105 10.05 -16.17 19.49
CA GLU A 105 8.99 -15.32 18.97
C GLU A 105 7.75 -16.18 18.77
N ASP A 106 6.67 -15.74 19.39
CA ASP A 106 5.33 -16.31 19.25
C ASP A 106 4.81 -16.01 17.83
N THR A 107 5.48 -16.63 16.85
CA THR A 107 5.08 -16.53 15.46
C THR A 107 4.20 -17.74 15.16
N GLU A 108 2.90 -17.51 15.07
CA GLU A 108 1.93 -18.53 14.62
C GLU A 108 2.31 -19.21 13.29
N PHE A 109 3.35 -18.71 12.59
CA PHE A 109 3.74 -19.16 11.27
C PHE A 109 4.99 -20.01 11.21
N PHE A 110 5.99 -19.78 12.07
CA PHE A 110 7.29 -20.42 11.95
C PHE A 110 7.63 -21.20 13.20
N LYS A 111 8.04 -22.47 13.03
CA LYS A 111 8.42 -23.33 14.16
C LYS A 111 9.75 -22.95 14.78
N LYS A 112 10.73 -22.57 13.92
CA LYS A 112 12.07 -22.16 14.34
C LYS A 112 12.41 -20.87 13.65
N VAL A 113 12.71 -19.86 14.40
CA VAL A 113 12.95 -18.51 13.92
C VAL A 113 14.35 -18.05 14.33
N TYR A 114 15.05 -17.46 13.37
CA TYR A 114 16.39 -16.93 13.53
C TYR A 114 16.43 -15.48 13.11
N LEU A 115 17.04 -14.63 13.94
CA LEU A 115 17.31 -13.26 13.52
C LEU A 115 18.49 -13.26 12.54
N SER A 116 18.28 -12.68 11.39
CA SER A 116 19.21 -12.73 10.27
C SER A 116 19.41 -11.35 9.66
N LYS A 117 20.53 -11.17 8.94
CA LYS A 117 20.80 -9.98 8.13
C LYS A 117 21.21 -10.40 6.73
N ASP A 118 20.82 -9.56 5.76
CA ASP A 118 21.29 -9.68 4.38
C ASP A 118 21.11 -8.35 3.63
N ASP A 119 21.61 -8.29 2.40
CA ASP A 119 21.39 -7.16 1.51
C ASP A 119 19.95 -7.20 1.00
N PHE A 120 19.23 -6.08 1.13
CA PHE A 120 17.83 -5.94 0.76
C PHE A 120 17.69 -4.90 -0.36
N SER A 121 17.07 -5.29 -1.48
CA SER A 121 16.85 -4.41 -2.63
C SER A 121 15.39 -4.05 -2.78
N PHE A 122 15.10 -2.76 -2.85
CA PHE A 122 13.76 -2.22 -3.06
C PHE A 122 13.48 -1.96 -4.56
N ASN A 123 12.20 -1.87 -4.91
CA ASN A 123 11.75 -1.70 -6.31
C ASN A 123 12.30 -0.43 -7.00
N ASN A 124 12.70 0.58 -6.25
CA ASN A 124 13.32 1.80 -6.75
C ASN A 124 14.85 1.69 -6.93
N ASN A 125 15.38 0.48 -7.04
CA ASN A 125 16.83 0.16 -7.14
C ASN A 125 17.66 0.63 -5.93
N LYS A 126 17.01 0.90 -4.81
CA LYS A 126 17.66 1.23 -3.56
C LYS A 126 18.06 -0.07 -2.86
N ASN A 127 19.35 -0.20 -2.55
CA ASN A 127 19.90 -1.34 -1.85
C ASN A 127 20.29 -0.94 -0.43
N VAL A 128 19.81 -1.70 0.54
CA VAL A 128 20.14 -1.55 1.96
C VAL A 128 20.98 -2.74 2.38
N LYS A 129 22.18 -2.47 2.85
CA LYS A 129 23.10 -3.51 3.35
C LYS A 129 22.77 -3.91 4.78
N ASN A 130 22.97 -5.17 5.09
CA ASN A 130 22.79 -5.72 6.45
C ASN A 130 21.39 -5.45 7.02
N PHE A 131 20.34 -5.52 6.19
CA PHE A 131 18.97 -5.36 6.64
C PHE A 131 18.54 -6.54 7.51
N THR A 132 17.94 -6.25 8.67
CA THR A 132 17.54 -7.27 9.65
C THR A 132 16.15 -7.84 9.32
N PHE A 133 16.01 -9.17 9.33
CA PHE A 133 14.75 -9.88 9.13
C PHE A 133 14.71 -11.18 9.92
N VAL A 134 13.57 -11.80 9.99
CA VAL A 134 13.35 -13.07 10.66
C VAL A 134 13.32 -14.18 9.62
N LEU A 135 14.21 -15.17 9.76
CA LEU A 135 14.26 -16.35 8.91
C LEU A 135 13.70 -17.54 9.70
N GLY A 136 12.71 -18.21 9.14
CA GLY A 136 12.04 -19.30 9.86
C GLY A 136 11.70 -20.51 9.03
N THR A 137 11.37 -21.61 9.70
CA THR A 137 10.80 -22.82 9.10
C THR A 137 9.30 -22.81 9.22
N LEU A 138 8.59 -23.29 8.20
CA LEU A 138 7.15 -23.21 8.08
C LEU A 138 6.41 -24.03 9.15
N ASN A 139 5.28 -23.47 9.58
CA ASN A 139 4.22 -24.19 10.27
C ASN A 139 2.94 -24.12 9.42
N GLU A 140 2.70 -25.11 8.58
CA GLU A 140 1.41 -25.44 7.93
C GLU A 140 0.76 -24.44 6.94
N LYS A 141 1.27 -23.22 6.73
CA LYS A 141 0.66 -22.25 5.79
C LYS A 141 1.54 -22.01 4.56
N ASP A 142 0.90 -21.93 3.40
CA ASP A 142 1.55 -21.83 2.08
C ASP A 142 2.09 -20.43 1.72
N TYR A 143 2.93 -19.82 2.58
CA TYR A 143 3.53 -18.51 2.29
C TYR A 143 5.05 -18.54 2.31
N SER A 144 5.67 -17.86 1.36
CA SER A 144 7.12 -17.68 1.30
C SER A 144 7.63 -16.62 2.29
N GLY A 145 6.76 -15.74 2.77
CA GLY A 145 7.08 -14.73 3.77
C GLY A 145 5.97 -13.72 3.99
N VAL A 146 6.20 -12.82 4.97
CA VAL A 146 5.24 -11.78 5.37
C VAL A 146 5.98 -10.47 5.64
N ILE A 147 5.51 -9.37 5.07
CA ILE A 147 5.85 -8.01 5.50
C ILE A 147 4.85 -7.62 6.60
N GLY A 148 5.32 -7.58 7.84
CA GLY A 148 4.51 -7.19 8.98
C GLY A 148 4.48 -5.68 9.18
N LEU A 149 3.26 -5.11 9.16
CA LEU A 149 2.99 -3.67 9.33
C LEU A 149 2.11 -3.38 10.56
N ARG A 150 2.05 -4.33 11.51
CA ARG A 150 1.26 -4.17 12.74
C ARG A 150 1.72 -2.96 13.53
N LEU A 151 0.76 -2.26 14.13
CA LEU A 151 1.05 -1.20 15.11
C LEU A 151 1.63 -1.84 16.38
N ILE A 152 2.74 -1.30 16.89
CA ILE A 152 3.53 -1.92 17.95
C ILE A 152 3.52 -1.06 19.22
N SER A 153 3.47 -1.70 20.40
CA SER A 153 3.37 -1.01 21.66
C SER A 153 4.60 -1.05 22.56
N THR A 154 5.53 -1.99 22.35
CA THR A 154 6.60 -2.25 23.32
C THR A 154 7.88 -2.84 22.74
N TYR A 155 8.84 -3.13 23.62
CA TYR A 155 10.23 -3.55 23.44
C TYR A 155 10.55 -4.72 22.49
N LYS A 156 9.55 -5.46 21.98
CA LYS A 156 9.71 -6.51 20.95
C LYS A 156 9.90 -5.95 19.54
N ASP A 157 9.97 -4.63 19.41
CA ASP A 157 9.86 -3.88 18.15
C ASP A 157 11.09 -3.91 17.26
N LYS A 158 12.19 -4.50 17.72
CA LYS A 158 13.48 -4.46 17.02
C LYS A 158 13.47 -5.09 15.62
N ASN A 159 12.48 -5.93 15.33
CA ASN A 159 12.40 -6.67 14.06
C ASN A 159 11.32 -6.13 13.10
N ASN A 160 10.65 -5.02 13.48
CA ASN A 160 9.67 -4.37 12.60
C ASN A 160 10.37 -3.70 11.42
N ILE A 161 9.83 -3.91 10.20
CA ILE A 161 10.43 -3.36 8.98
C ILE A 161 10.51 -1.82 9.01
N ILE A 162 9.47 -1.14 9.52
CA ILE A 162 9.42 0.33 9.59
C ILE A 162 10.44 0.85 10.60
N GLU A 163 10.55 0.20 11.77
CA GLU A 163 11.55 0.55 12.78
C GLU A 163 12.97 0.36 12.27
N ASN A 164 13.26 -0.78 11.65
CA ASN A 164 14.56 -1.07 11.06
C ASN A 164 14.95 -0.03 10.02
N LEU A 165 14.04 0.30 9.10
CA LEU A 165 14.26 1.31 8.07
C LEU A 165 14.50 2.70 8.67
N LYS A 166 13.78 3.05 9.75
CA LYS A 166 13.98 4.30 10.46
C LYS A 166 15.32 4.37 11.19
N GLN A 167 15.73 3.27 11.84
CA GLN A 167 17.02 3.20 12.56
C GLN A 167 18.22 3.35 11.64
N ILE A 168 18.15 2.82 10.43
CA ILE A 168 19.21 2.95 9.41
C ILE A 168 19.07 4.20 8.55
N ASN A 169 18.16 5.13 8.91
CA ASN A 169 17.89 6.39 8.21
C ASN A 169 17.45 6.25 6.75
N GLU A 170 16.84 5.11 6.38
CA GLU A 170 16.32 4.87 5.05
C GLU A 170 14.93 5.50 4.82
N ILE A 171 14.21 5.78 5.89
CA ILE A 171 12.92 6.48 5.87
C ILE A 171 12.91 7.65 6.84
N LYS A 172 12.11 8.69 6.51
CA LYS A 172 11.99 9.89 7.33
C LYS A 172 10.94 9.74 8.43
N ASN A 173 9.80 9.14 8.13
CA ASN A 173 8.67 9.01 9.04
C ASN A 173 8.28 7.55 9.21
N LYS A 174 7.78 7.19 10.38
CA LYS A 174 7.21 5.86 10.65
C LYS A 174 5.78 5.79 10.15
N ALA A 175 5.63 5.99 8.86
CA ALA A 175 4.34 5.98 8.18
C ALA A 175 4.38 5.08 6.96
N PHE A 176 3.21 4.59 6.55
CA PHE A 176 3.05 3.90 5.28
C PHE A 176 1.68 4.20 4.68
N GLN A 177 1.61 4.11 3.36
CA GLN A 177 0.39 4.31 2.58
C GLN A 177 0.11 3.09 1.73
N LEU A 178 -1.15 2.65 1.72
CA LEU A 178 -1.65 1.65 0.80
C LEU A 178 -2.58 2.32 -0.21
N LYS A 179 -2.24 2.20 -1.50
CA LYS A 179 -3.00 2.82 -2.58
C LYS A 179 -3.25 1.84 -3.71
N TYR A 180 -4.52 1.58 -4.02
CA TYR A 180 -4.89 0.82 -5.21
C TYR A 180 -4.79 1.71 -6.45
N THR A 181 -3.97 1.31 -7.42
CA THR A 181 -3.79 2.03 -8.70
C THR A 181 -4.63 1.40 -9.81
N ASN A 182 -4.93 0.10 -9.70
CA ASN A 182 -5.81 -0.59 -10.63
C ASN A 182 -6.83 -1.44 -9.87
N LEU A 183 -8.09 -1.00 -9.90
CA LEU A 183 -9.18 -1.66 -9.17
C LEU A 183 -9.65 -2.96 -9.83
N ASN A 184 -9.59 -3.04 -11.15
CA ASN A 184 -10.01 -4.23 -11.88
C ASN A 184 -9.04 -5.39 -11.63
N ASN A 185 -7.74 -5.09 -11.62
CA ASN A 185 -6.69 -6.08 -11.37
C ASN A 185 -6.33 -6.19 -9.87
N GLU A 186 -6.98 -5.36 -9.02
CA GLU A 186 -6.69 -5.29 -7.57
C GLU A 186 -5.21 -5.18 -7.25
N SER A 187 -4.54 -4.27 -7.95
CA SER A 187 -3.13 -3.98 -7.76
C SER A 187 -2.91 -2.53 -7.36
N GLY A 188 -1.76 -2.27 -6.77
CA GLY A 188 -1.44 -0.93 -6.29
C GLY A 188 -0.01 -0.83 -5.76
N ILE A 189 0.20 0.16 -4.93
CA ILE A 189 1.50 0.45 -4.31
C ILE A 189 1.37 0.56 -2.79
N LEU A 190 2.34 -0.01 -2.10
CA LEU A 190 2.64 0.22 -0.69
C LEU A 190 3.84 1.15 -0.64
N ILE A 191 3.67 2.32 -0.05
CA ILE A 191 4.74 3.32 0.14
C ILE A 191 5.08 3.35 1.63
N ILE A 192 6.35 3.19 1.98
CA ILE A 192 6.82 3.25 3.37
C ILE A 192 7.75 4.46 3.52
N GLY A 193 7.56 5.21 4.59
CA GLY A 193 8.49 6.24 5.07
C GLY A 193 8.20 7.65 4.62
N ASN A 194 7.20 7.87 3.77
CA ASN A 194 6.86 9.21 3.30
C ASN A 194 5.61 9.77 4.00
N ASP A 195 5.65 11.08 4.22
CA ASP A 195 4.56 11.92 4.70
C ASP A 195 3.90 12.61 3.49
N THR A 196 3.48 11.78 2.51
CA THR A 196 2.97 12.28 1.21
C THR A 196 1.51 12.72 1.26
N TYR A 197 0.88 12.66 2.43
CA TYR A 197 -0.48 13.14 2.49
C TYR A 197 -0.52 14.66 2.54
N ASN A 198 -1.25 15.22 1.60
CA ASN A 198 -1.50 16.65 1.56
C ASN A 198 -2.56 17.00 2.62
N HIS A 199 -2.12 17.47 3.78
CA HIS A 199 -3.00 17.88 4.87
C HIS A 199 -3.99 18.99 4.51
N SER A 200 -3.75 19.71 3.43
CA SER A 200 -4.60 20.81 2.96
C SER A 200 -5.74 20.37 2.03
N GLU A 201 -5.76 19.09 1.63
CA GLU A 201 -6.86 18.57 0.82
C GLU A 201 -8.13 18.43 1.66
N ASN A 202 -9.23 19.04 1.20
CA ASN A 202 -10.53 18.99 1.87
C ASN A 202 -11.11 17.57 2.02
N ASN A 203 -10.55 16.62 1.29
CA ASN A 203 -10.97 15.22 1.27
C ASN A 203 -10.16 14.32 2.22
N PHE A 204 -9.13 14.88 2.90
CA PHE A 204 -8.31 14.12 3.82
C PHE A 204 -8.91 14.09 5.23
N ILE A 205 -9.17 12.88 5.72
CA ILE A 205 -9.77 12.61 7.03
C ILE A 205 -8.70 12.02 7.94
N LYS A 206 -8.62 12.51 9.18
CA LYS A 206 -7.73 11.97 10.21
C LYS A 206 -8.55 11.32 11.30
N GLU A 207 -8.29 10.03 11.52
CA GLU A 207 -8.87 9.27 12.61
C GLU A 207 -7.80 8.96 13.65
N LYS A 208 -8.11 9.17 14.91
CA LYS A 208 -7.20 8.79 15.99
C LYS A 208 -7.23 7.28 16.20
N ILE A 209 -6.07 6.70 16.39
CA ILE A 209 -5.98 5.28 16.77
C ILE A 209 -6.44 5.17 18.22
N PRO A 210 -7.42 4.30 18.50
CA PRO A 210 -7.91 4.11 19.86
C PRO A 210 -6.80 3.57 20.76
N ASN A 211 -6.63 4.15 21.93
CA ASN A 211 -5.69 3.67 22.93
C ASN A 211 -6.33 2.49 23.69
N ILE A 212 -6.25 1.30 23.12
CA ILE A 212 -6.74 0.08 23.77
C ILE A 212 -5.57 -0.57 24.47
N GLN A 213 -5.67 -0.72 25.78
CA GLN A 213 -4.59 -1.17 26.68
C GLN A 213 -3.99 -2.55 26.33
N LEU A 214 -4.63 -3.37 25.52
CA LEU A 214 -4.25 -4.76 25.26
C LEU A 214 -3.92 -5.09 23.80
N GLU A 215 -4.44 -4.34 22.84
CA GLU A 215 -4.21 -4.62 21.42
C GLU A 215 -3.97 -3.32 20.65
N LEU A 216 -2.77 -3.12 20.15
CA LEU A 216 -2.47 -2.05 19.23
C LEU A 216 -2.72 -2.53 17.82
N THR A 217 -3.85 -2.13 17.29
CA THR A 217 -4.25 -2.41 15.91
C THR A 217 -4.54 -1.11 15.19
N TRP A 218 -4.24 -1.08 13.90
CA TRP A 218 -4.68 0.00 13.05
C TRP A 218 -6.20 0.04 12.99
N GLY A 219 -6.79 1.17 13.30
CA GLY A 219 -8.24 1.31 13.32
C GLY A 219 -8.71 2.63 13.89
N PHE A 220 -10.02 2.78 14.01
CA PHE A 220 -10.67 3.97 14.56
C PHE A 220 -12.00 3.59 15.22
N ASN A 221 -12.57 4.50 16.01
CA ASN A 221 -13.85 4.27 16.66
C ASN A 221 -15.00 4.67 15.73
N ILE A 222 -15.97 3.76 15.61
CA ILE A 222 -17.25 3.99 14.95
C ILE A 222 -18.29 4.29 16.03
N LEU A 223 -19.00 5.42 15.88
CA LEU A 223 -20.08 5.83 16.79
C LEU A 223 -21.36 5.02 16.54
N LYS A 224 -21.67 4.76 15.27
CA LYS A 224 -22.86 4.01 14.84
C LYS A 224 -22.69 3.47 13.43
N ILE A 225 -23.49 2.46 13.12
CA ILE A 225 -23.56 1.85 11.79
C ILE A 225 -25.01 1.98 11.30
N LYS A 226 -25.20 2.34 10.04
CA LYS A 226 -26.49 2.40 9.37
C LYS A 226 -26.53 1.53 8.12
N SER A 227 -27.72 1.07 7.80
CA SER A 227 -28.10 0.50 6.53
C SER A 227 -29.10 1.44 5.86
N GLY A 228 -28.63 2.24 4.91
CA GLY A 228 -29.41 3.34 4.37
C GLY A 228 -29.79 4.36 5.47
N LYS A 229 -31.11 4.52 5.74
CA LYS A 229 -31.62 5.44 6.78
C LYS A 229 -31.72 4.78 8.17
N ASP A 230 -31.66 3.46 8.25
CA ASP A 230 -31.94 2.70 9.45
C ASP A 230 -30.67 2.41 10.26
N ASP A 231 -30.75 2.52 11.56
CA ASP A 231 -29.66 2.17 12.46
C ASP A 231 -29.48 0.65 12.52
N VAL A 232 -28.27 0.16 12.25
CA VAL A 232 -27.82 -1.21 12.47
C VAL A 232 -27.24 -1.33 13.88
N SER A 233 -26.47 -0.33 14.31
CA SER A 233 -25.95 -0.20 15.66
C SER A 233 -25.95 1.25 16.11
N LYS A 234 -26.18 1.45 17.42
CA LYS A 234 -26.04 2.77 18.10
C LYS A 234 -24.90 2.77 19.12
N ASN A 235 -24.23 1.64 19.30
CA ASN A 235 -23.15 1.52 20.26
C ASN A 235 -21.81 1.91 19.60
N GLU A 236 -20.96 2.54 20.38
CA GLU A 236 -19.58 2.80 19.97
C GLU A 236 -18.82 1.48 19.84
N ILE A 237 -18.15 1.30 18.71
CA ILE A 237 -17.45 0.07 18.36
C ILE A 237 -16.11 0.43 17.74
N MET A 238 -15.11 -0.40 17.94
CA MET A 238 -13.86 -0.32 17.24
C MET A 238 -13.98 -0.94 15.84
N ALA A 239 -13.51 -0.22 14.83
CA ALA A 239 -13.23 -0.75 13.50
C ALA A 239 -11.73 -0.97 13.33
N LYS A 240 -11.31 -2.20 13.17
CA LYS A 240 -9.92 -2.59 12.86
C LYS A 240 -9.75 -2.60 11.35
N ILE A 241 -8.69 -2.00 10.84
CA ILE A 241 -8.30 -2.10 9.43
C ILE A 241 -7.32 -3.25 9.29
N ASN A 242 -7.69 -4.24 8.49
CA ASN A 242 -6.95 -5.48 8.42
C ASN A 242 -6.73 -5.92 6.97
N PHE A 243 -5.47 -5.98 6.54
CA PHE A 243 -5.06 -6.42 5.19
C PHE A 243 -5.15 -7.93 5.01
N ASP A 244 -5.26 -8.64 6.11
CA ASP A 244 -5.29 -10.10 6.17
C ASP A 244 -6.68 -10.66 5.90
N TYR A 245 -7.69 -9.80 5.78
CA TYR A 245 -9.04 -10.21 5.45
C TYR A 245 -9.47 -9.70 4.08
N GLY A 246 -9.79 -10.63 3.20
CA GLY A 246 -10.37 -10.32 1.89
C GLY A 246 -11.80 -9.77 1.96
N LEU A 247 -12.45 -9.92 3.11
CA LEU A 247 -13.84 -9.56 3.39
C LEU A 247 -13.93 -8.61 4.58
N ILE A 248 -15.09 -8.03 4.81
CA ILE A 248 -15.42 -7.29 6.03
C ILE A 248 -16.06 -8.28 7.02
N PHE A 249 -15.65 -8.21 8.29
CA PHE A 249 -16.24 -9.03 9.36
C PHE A 249 -16.97 -8.14 10.36
N GLY A 250 -18.24 -8.48 10.62
CA GLY A 250 -19.05 -7.89 11.68
C GLY A 250 -19.33 -8.89 12.80
N SER A 251 -19.63 -8.40 14.00
CA SER A 251 -20.13 -9.21 15.09
C SER A 251 -21.53 -9.77 14.79
N ASN A 252 -21.86 -10.93 15.36
CA ASN A 252 -23.18 -11.58 15.18
C ASN A 252 -24.36 -10.68 15.57
N SER A 253 -24.19 -9.79 16.55
CA SER A 253 -25.23 -8.84 16.98
C SER A 253 -25.79 -8.00 15.84
N TYR A 254 -25.01 -7.75 14.78
CA TYR A 254 -25.42 -6.95 13.61
C TYR A 254 -26.05 -7.77 12.50
N ASN A 255 -25.86 -9.09 12.51
CA ASN A 255 -26.34 -9.97 11.45
C ASN A 255 -27.86 -9.86 11.26
N LYS A 256 -28.64 -9.86 12.34
CA LYS A 256 -30.10 -9.74 12.26
C LYS A 256 -30.55 -8.47 11.55
N SER A 257 -29.96 -7.32 11.90
CA SER A 257 -30.32 -6.05 11.26
C SER A 257 -29.94 -6.03 9.79
N ILE A 258 -28.79 -6.59 9.42
CA ILE A 258 -28.37 -6.71 8.02
C ILE A 258 -29.27 -7.70 7.28
N TYR A 259 -29.58 -8.87 7.85
CA TYR A 259 -30.53 -9.81 7.26
C TYR A 259 -31.86 -9.13 6.96
N ASP A 260 -32.46 -8.47 7.95
CA ASP A 260 -33.78 -7.85 7.81
C ASP A 260 -33.80 -6.72 6.74
N LYS A 261 -32.70 -5.98 6.59
CA LYS A 261 -32.63 -4.83 5.68
C LYS A 261 -32.12 -5.16 4.28
N PHE A 262 -31.18 -6.09 4.17
CA PHE A 262 -30.55 -6.42 2.90
C PHE A 262 -31.19 -7.63 2.23
N PHE A 263 -31.50 -8.69 3.00
CA PHE A 263 -31.68 -10.00 2.41
C PHE A 263 -33.07 -10.61 2.59
N LYS A 264 -33.83 -10.21 3.64
CA LYS A 264 -35.08 -10.89 4.00
C LYS A 264 -36.03 -11.08 2.81
N GLU A 265 -36.40 -10.00 2.12
CA GLU A 265 -37.31 -10.06 0.97
C GLU A 265 -36.75 -10.94 -0.16
N ASN A 266 -35.44 -10.81 -0.47
CA ASN A 266 -34.82 -11.60 -1.52
C ASN A 266 -34.64 -13.07 -1.16
N ILE A 267 -34.51 -13.39 0.14
CA ILE A 267 -34.45 -14.79 0.63
C ILE A 267 -35.84 -15.41 0.60
N ASP A 268 -36.86 -14.68 1.06
CA ASP A 268 -38.26 -15.13 0.99
C ASP A 268 -38.68 -15.43 -0.46
N ASN A 269 -38.19 -14.64 -1.41
CA ASN A 269 -38.39 -14.83 -2.85
C ASN A 269 -37.41 -15.84 -3.50
N LYS A 270 -36.56 -16.49 -2.74
CA LYS A 270 -35.53 -17.47 -3.22
C LYS A 270 -34.52 -16.89 -4.22
N ILE A 271 -34.35 -15.57 -4.26
CA ILE A 271 -33.37 -14.87 -5.09
C ILE A 271 -31.99 -14.88 -4.39
N CYS A 272 -31.98 -14.76 -3.06
CA CYS A 272 -30.78 -14.85 -2.24
C CYS A 272 -30.87 -16.05 -1.26
N GLN A 273 -29.72 -16.43 -0.74
CA GLN A 273 -29.61 -17.46 0.30
C GLN A 273 -28.54 -17.10 1.31
N SER A 274 -28.65 -17.60 2.54
CA SER A 274 -27.59 -17.58 3.53
C SER A 274 -26.88 -18.93 3.60
N LEU A 275 -25.58 -18.92 3.83
CA LEU A 275 -24.74 -20.10 4.01
C LEU A 275 -23.94 -19.93 5.30
N ILE A 276 -23.91 -20.99 6.13
CA ILE A 276 -23.07 -21.02 7.34
C ILE A 276 -21.87 -21.93 7.04
N PHE A 277 -20.69 -21.35 7.16
CA PHE A 277 -19.44 -22.06 6.91
C PHE A 277 -18.31 -21.46 7.78
N ASN A 278 -17.44 -22.30 8.34
CA ASN A 278 -16.34 -21.88 9.24
C ASN A 278 -16.81 -20.94 10.37
N ASN A 279 -17.97 -21.22 10.95
CA ASN A 279 -18.59 -20.39 11.97
C ASN A 279 -18.89 -18.93 11.54
N LEU A 280 -19.06 -18.73 10.24
CA LEU A 280 -19.40 -17.45 9.62
C LEU A 280 -20.70 -17.57 8.83
N ILE A 281 -21.49 -16.50 8.84
CA ILE A 281 -22.70 -16.36 8.04
C ILE A 281 -22.34 -15.56 6.78
N HIS A 282 -22.64 -16.12 5.63
CA HIS A 282 -22.42 -15.58 4.31
C HIS A 282 -23.73 -15.42 3.56
N TYR A 283 -23.80 -14.47 2.62
CA TYR A 283 -24.95 -14.25 1.78
C TYR A 283 -24.59 -14.31 0.31
N ILE A 284 -25.42 -14.97 -0.50
CA ILE A 284 -25.24 -15.15 -1.94
C ILE A 284 -26.57 -14.83 -2.61
N CYS A 285 -26.53 -14.13 -3.73
CA CYS A 285 -27.71 -13.83 -4.54
C CYS A 285 -27.51 -14.31 -5.98
N MET A 286 -28.60 -14.66 -6.64
CA MET A 286 -28.62 -15.00 -8.06
C MET A 286 -28.41 -13.74 -8.90
N LYS A 287 -28.01 -13.91 -10.18
CA LYS A 287 -27.67 -12.81 -11.09
C LYS A 287 -28.83 -11.88 -11.41
N ASP A 288 -30.04 -12.33 -11.30
CA ASP A 288 -31.27 -11.56 -11.55
C ASP A 288 -31.63 -10.57 -10.44
N VAL A 289 -30.93 -10.62 -9.30
CA VAL A 289 -31.11 -9.66 -8.20
C VAL A 289 -30.78 -8.24 -8.66
N LYS A 290 -31.60 -7.29 -8.27
CA LYS A 290 -31.37 -5.87 -8.54
C LYS A 290 -30.45 -5.25 -7.47
N LEU A 291 -29.14 -5.33 -7.65
CA LEU A 291 -28.15 -4.85 -6.69
C LEU A 291 -28.36 -3.38 -6.27
N LYS A 292 -28.83 -2.52 -7.18
CA LYS A 292 -29.11 -1.09 -6.91
C LYS A 292 -30.19 -0.87 -5.84
N ASN A 293 -30.97 -1.90 -5.53
CA ASN A 293 -32.00 -1.82 -4.48
C ASN A 293 -31.42 -2.05 -3.08
N PHE A 294 -30.20 -2.61 -2.99
CA PHE A 294 -29.55 -2.77 -1.69
C PHE A 294 -29.14 -1.43 -1.10
N PRO A 295 -29.44 -1.19 0.17
CA PRO A 295 -29.06 0.04 0.84
C PRO A 295 -27.54 0.11 1.04
N PRO A 296 -26.94 1.30 1.11
CA PRO A 296 -25.54 1.42 1.49
C PRO A 296 -25.33 1.05 2.96
N LEU A 297 -24.15 0.50 3.25
CA LEU A 297 -23.64 0.36 4.61
C LEU A 297 -22.84 1.61 4.97
N ILE A 298 -23.24 2.32 6.03
CA ILE A 298 -22.66 3.59 6.42
C ILE A 298 -22.04 3.46 7.82
N LEU A 299 -20.76 3.72 7.91
CA LEU A 299 -20.00 3.73 9.16
C LEU A 299 -19.75 5.19 9.57
N TYR A 300 -20.24 5.59 10.74
CA TYR A 300 -20.05 6.94 11.27
C TYR A 300 -18.82 6.96 12.19
N SER A 301 -17.80 7.70 11.80
CA SER A 301 -16.64 7.91 12.67
C SER A 301 -17.02 8.73 13.89
N LYS A 302 -16.42 8.35 15.04
CA LYS A 302 -16.58 9.10 16.29
C LYS A 302 -15.76 10.38 16.29
N ASP A 303 -14.52 10.33 15.83
CA ASP A 303 -13.56 11.42 15.99
C ASP A 303 -13.75 12.51 14.92
N SER A 304 -13.97 12.10 13.68
CA SER A 304 -14.18 13.05 12.56
C SER A 304 -15.64 13.46 12.33
N ASN A 305 -16.61 12.74 12.91
CA ASN A 305 -18.06 12.86 12.63
C ASN A 305 -18.40 12.67 11.15
N LEU A 306 -17.60 11.94 10.40
CA LEU A 306 -17.79 11.71 8.98
C LEU A 306 -18.38 10.33 8.71
N GLU A 307 -18.94 10.19 7.52
CA GLU A 307 -19.57 8.97 7.03
C GLU A 307 -18.66 8.26 6.06
N PHE A 308 -18.39 6.97 6.31
CA PHE A 308 -17.79 6.07 5.37
C PHE A 308 -18.88 5.22 4.73
N ILE A 309 -19.17 5.46 3.47
CA ILE A 309 -20.28 4.85 2.75
C ILE A 309 -19.75 3.73 1.88
N LEU A 310 -20.28 2.51 2.04
CA LEU A 310 -20.06 1.37 1.17
C LEU A 310 -21.35 1.08 0.39
N ASN A 311 -21.33 1.30 -0.91
CA ASN A 311 -22.46 1.04 -1.78
C ASN A 311 -22.47 -0.43 -2.24
N TYR A 312 -23.48 -0.84 -3.00
CA TYR A 312 -23.59 -2.21 -3.50
C TYR A 312 -22.37 -2.61 -4.36
N GLU A 313 -21.75 -1.69 -5.09
CA GLU A 313 -20.52 -1.94 -5.87
C GLU A 313 -19.32 -2.30 -4.99
N ASP A 314 -19.31 -1.79 -3.75
CA ASP A 314 -18.27 -2.08 -2.77
C ASP A 314 -18.56 -3.36 -1.97
N LEU A 315 -19.86 -3.71 -1.84
CA LEU A 315 -20.37 -4.76 -0.96
C LEU A 315 -20.62 -6.10 -1.68
N PHE A 316 -20.65 -6.12 -3.01
CA PHE A 316 -20.89 -7.34 -3.77
C PHE A 316 -19.86 -7.56 -4.85
N ILE A 317 -19.56 -8.83 -5.12
CA ILE A 317 -18.73 -9.26 -6.25
C ILE A 317 -19.47 -10.30 -7.07
N GLU A 318 -19.44 -10.17 -8.40
CA GLU A 318 -19.99 -11.17 -9.32
C GLU A 318 -18.94 -12.25 -9.62
N ILE A 319 -19.28 -13.51 -9.35
CA ILE A 319 -18.47 -14.68 -9.67
C ILE A 319 -19.40 -15.79 -10.17
N ASN A 320 -19.11 -16.36 -11.33
CA ASN A 320 -19.84 -17.47 -11.91
C ASN A 320 -21.37 -17.24 -12.00
N GLY A 321 -21.78 -15.99 -12.29
CA GLY A 321 -23.20 -15.63 -12.44
C GLY A 321 -23.99 -15.53 -11.12
N LYS A 322 -23.30 -15.40 -10.01
CA LYS A 322 -23.87 -15.12 -8.69
C LYS A 322 -23.20 -13.90 -8.08
N TYR A 323 -23.88 -13.24 -7.15
CA TYR A 323 -23.34 -12.14 -6.36
C TYR A 323 -23.05 -12.61 -4.93
N TYR A 324 -21.81 -12.41 -4.50
CA TYR A 324 -21.31 -12.73 -3.17
C TYR A 324 -21.20 -11.45 -2.35
N PHE A 325 -21.89 -11.44 -1.19
CA PHE A 325 -21.80 -10.31 -0.27
C PHE A 325 -20.47 -10.33 0.48
N LEU A 326 -19.77 -9.23 0.46
CA LEU A 326 -18.40 -9.11 0.97
C LEU A 326 -18.33 -8.77 2.47
N VAL A 327 -19.46 -8.91 3.19
CA VAL A 327 -19.54 -8.75 4.64
C VAL A 327 -20.02 -10.05 5.26
N ASN A 328 -19.27 -10.60 6.19
CA ASN A 328 -19.59 -11.81 6.92
C ASN A 328 -19.87 -11.49 8.39
N PHE A 329 -20.59 -12.37 9.06
CA PHE A 329 -20.92 -12.25 10.48
C PHE A 329 -20.55 -13.54 11.20
N GLU A 330 -20.06 -13.41 12.45
CA GLU A 330 -19.87 -14.57 13.30
C GLU A 330 -21.21 -15.27 13.53
N TYR A 331 -21.23 -16.61 13.46
CA TYR A 331 -22.45 -17.41 13.74
C TYR A 331 -22.70 -17.60 15.23
N ILE A 332 -21.61 -17.82 16.00
CA ILE A 332 -21.70 -18.04 17.45
C ILE A 332 -21.25 -16.77 18.17
N HIS A 333 -22.14 -16.25 18.99
CA HIS A 333 -21.82 -15.11 19.84
C HIS A 333 -20.95 -15.59 21.03
N LYS A 334 -19.68 -15.21 21.02
CA LYS A 334 -18.80 -15.34 22.19
C LYS A 334 -19.03 -14.12 23.09
N SER A 335 -19.85 -14.26 24.12
CA SER A 335 -20.33 -13.18 25.00
C SER A 335 -19.26 -12.39 25.76
N GLU A 336 -18.00 -12.81 25.72
CA GLU A 336 -16.90 -12.22 26.51
C GLU A 336 -15.96 -11.32 25.71
N LEU A 337 -16.06 -11.31 24.37
CA LEU A 337 -15.20 -10.49 23.54
C LEU A 337 -15.86 -9.15 23.20
N LYS A 338 -15.10 -8.07 23.30
CA LYS A 338 -15.55 -6.76 22.78
C LYS A 338 -15.94 -6.88 21.32
N GLU A 339 -17.13 -6.40 21.01
CA GLU A 339 -17.58 -6.31 19.63
C GLU A 339 -16.66 -5.40 18.83
N PHE A 340 -16.23 -5.83 17.66
CA PHE A 340 -15.44 -5.04 16.73
C PHE A 340 -15.82 -5.37 15.28
N TRP A 341 -15.48 -4.46 14.38
CA TRP A 341 -15.53 -4.71 12.94
C TRP A 341 -14.13 -4.82 12.39
N ASN A 342 -13.88 -5.81 11.55
CA ASN A 342 -12.68 -5.88 10.73
C ASN A 342 -13.00 -5.34 9.35
N LEU A 343 -12.40 -4.21 9.01
CA LEU A 343 -12.53 -3.57 7.72
C LEU A 343 -11.44 -4.13 6.79
N GLY A 344 -11.84 -5.13 6.03
CA GLY A 344 -10.96 -5.78 5.05
C GLY A 344 -10.93 -5.07 3.71
N VAL A 345 -10.58 -5.82 2.68
CA VAL A 345 -10.32 -5.32 1.33
C VAL A 345 -11.43 -4.43 0.74
N PRO A 346 -12.74 -4.71 0.88
CA PRO A 346 -13.76 -3.83 0.31
C PRO A 346 -13.64 -2.38 0.79
N PHE A 347 -13.36 -2.18 2.08
CA PHE A 347 -13.11 -0.87 2.66
C PHE A 347 -11.78 -0.27 2.20
N ILE A 348 -10.70 -1.05 2.29
CA ILE A 348 -9.35 -0.64 1.93
C ILE A 348 -9.25 -0.27 0.44
N LYS A 349 -10.00 -0.97 -0.41
CA LYS A 349 -10.04 -0.71 -1.84
C LYS A 349 -10.77 0.59 -2.18
N LYS A 350 -11.76 0.96 -1.38
CA LYS A 350 -12.54 2.19 -1.58
C LYS A 350 -11.80 3.44 -1.14
N TYR A 351 -11.10 3.36 -0.01
CA TYR A 351 -10.41 4.49 0.60
C TYR A 351 -8.90 4.30 0.51
N SER A 352 -8.18 5.29 0.00
CA SER A 352 -6.72 5.31 0.12
C SER A 352 -6.34 5.56 1.57
N LEU A 353 -5.54 4.66 2.15
CA LEU A 353 -5.24 4.66 3.57
C LEU A 353 -3.79 5.06 3.83
N ILE A 354 -3.60 5.88 4.84
CA ILE A 354 -2.30 6.25 5.38
C ILE A 354 -2.27 5.87 6.85
N PHE A 355 -1.19 5.25 7.26
CA PHE A 355 -0.95 4.80 8.62
C PHE A 355 0.26 5.54 9.16
N ASP A 356 0.06 6.46 10.09
CA ASP A 356 1.12 7.29 10.64
C ASP A 356 1.29 6.97 12.13
N ARG A 357 2.37 6.25 12.44
CA ARG A 357 2.69 5.86 13.81
C ARG A 357 3.22 7.04 14.62
N ASP A 358 4.00 7.92 14.00
CA ASP A 358 4.57 9.06 14.71
C ASP A 358 3.48 10.02 15.20
N LYS A 359 2.36 10.12 14.46
CA LYS A 359 1.19 10.95 14.80
C LYS A 359 0.06 10.17 15.46
N ASN A 360 0.17 8.84 15.52
CA ASN A 360 -0.86 7.94 16.05
C ASN A 360 -2.23 8.12 15.38
N ILE A 361 -2.24 8.17 14.04
CA ILE A 361 -3.46 8.37 13.23
C ILE A 361 -3.54 7.36 12.09
N VAL A 362 -4.77 7.11 11.66
CA VAL A 362 -5.11 6.58 10.34
C VAL A 362 -5.66 7.72 9.51
N GLY A 363 -5.02 8.00 8.38
CA GLY A 363 -5.49 8.96 7.40
C GLY A 363 -6.28 8.27 6.29
N LEU A 364 -7.36 8.90 5.85
CA LEU A 364 -8.21 8.39 4.77
C LEU A 364 -8.51 9.51 3.78
N TYR A 365 -8.55 9.17 2.49
CA TYR A 365 -9.07 10.08 1.49
C TYR A 365 -10.52 9.70 1.17
N LYS A 366 -11.44 10.65 1.34
CA LYS A 366 -12.88 10.45 1.11
C LYS A 366 -13.20 10.10 -0.34
N ASP A 367 -12.50 10.74 -1.26
CA ASP A 367 -12.62 10.47 -2.69
C ASP A 367 -11.32 9.80 -3.16
N ARG A 368 -11.46 8.86 -4.12
CA ARG A 368 -10.28 8.31 -4.77
C ARG A 368 -9.58 9.43 -5.51
N ILE A 369 -8.31 9.62 -5.20
CA ILE A 369 -7.47 10.43 -6.05
C ILE A 369 -7.31 9.64 -7.36
N ASN A 370 -8.03 10.04 -8.39
CA ASN A 370 -7.80 9.56 -9.75
C ASN A 370 -6.46 10.15 -10.23
N ASP A 371 -5.37 9.46 -9.93
CA ASP A 371 -3.99 9.89 -10.19
C ASP A 371 -3.60 9.86 -11.68
N ASP A 372 -4.53 9.51 -12.57
CA ASP A 372 -4.22 9.42 -13.99
C ASP A 372 -3.93 10.79 -14.65
N SER A 373 -4.29 11.90 -13.98
CA SER A 373 -4.06 13.25 -14.52
C SER A 373 -2.73 13.89 -14.13
N ASP A 374 -2.19 13.59 -12.93
CA ASP A 374 -1.05 14.36 -12.41
C ASP A 374 0.33 13.82 -12.83
N LYS A 375 0.50 12.51 -12.94
CA LYS A 375 1.80 11.96 -13.40
C LYS A 375 2.10 12.25 -14.86
N SER A 376 1.09 12.25 -15.72
CA SER A 376 1.24 12.64 -17.12
C SER A 376 1.64 14.11 -17.26
N ASN A 377 1.02 14.99 -16.48
CA ASN A 377 1.29 16.44 -16.56
C ASN A 377 2.64 16.79 -15.95
N PHE A 378 3.08 16.19 -14.86
CA PHE A 378 4.36 16.50 -14.23
C PHE A 378 5.55 15.99 -15.08
N CYS A 379 5.47 14.79 -15.65
CA CYS A 379 6.49 14.29 -16.58
C CYS A 379 6.54 15.13 -17.87
N THR A 380 5.40 15.51 -18.45
CA THR A 380 5.33 16.36 -19.64
C THR A 380 5.83 17.78 -19.36
N PHE A 381 5.47 18.39 -18.24
CA PHE A 381 5.99 19.70 -17.83
C PHE A 381 7.51 19.68 -17.60
N SER A 382 8.03 18.66 -16.93
CA SER A 382 9.47 18.49 -16.71
C SER A 382 10.23 18.30 -18.03
N LEU A 383 9.67 17.53 -18.96
CA LEU A 383 10.28 17.33 -20.28
C LEU A 383 10.25 18.60 -21.14
N ILE A 384 9.14 19.33 -21.15
CA ILE A 384 9.01 20.62 -21.86
C ILE A 384 10.00 21.64 -21.28
N PHE A 385 10.13 21.72 -19.96
CA PHE A 385 11.05 22.64 -19.31
C PHE A 385 12.52 22.30 -19.61
N ALA A 386 12.88 21.01 -19.63
CA ALA A 386 14.20 20.55 -20.03
C ALA A 386 14.50 20.90 -21.51
N CYS A 387 13.53 20.70 -22.41
CA CYS A 387 13.67 21.11 -23.81
C CYS A 387 13.88 22.63 -23.98
N LEU A 388 13.14 23.45 -23.23
CA LEU A 388 13.30 24.91 -23.27
C LEU A 388 14.68 25.35 -22.79
N ILE A 389 15.23 24.69 -21.77
CA ILE A 389 16.63 24.98 -21.31
C ILE A 389 17.63 24.62 -22.40
N ILE A 390 17.49 23.47 -23.06
CA ILE A 390 18.38 23.03 -24.14
C ILE A 390 18.32 24.01 -25.31
N ILE A 391 17.12 24.43 -25.72
CA ILE A 391 16.93 25.41 -26.79
C ILE A 391 17.57 26.75 -26.40
N GLY A 392 17.40 27.22 -25.17
CA GLY A 392 18.03 28.44 -24.66
C GLY A 392 19.56 28.37 -24.70
N LEU A 393 20.14 27.24 -24.34
CA LEU A 393 21.60 27.01 -24.42
C LEU A 393 22.09 27.01 -25.85
N LEU A 394 21.38 26.37 -26.78
CA LEU A 394 21.74 26.35 -28.20
C LEU A 394 21.68 27.76 -28.80
N LEU A 395 20.64 28.54 -28.50
CA LEU A 395 20.53 29.95 -28.95
C LEU A 395 21.64 30.82 -28.36
N TYR A 396 22.03 30.60 -27.11
CA TYR A 396 23.15 31.31 -26.48
C TYR A 396 24.49 30.98 -27.16
N ILE A 397 24.74 29.70 -27.44
CA ILE A 397 25.96 29.27 -28.17
C ILE A 397 25.98 29.86 -29.57
N PHE A 398 24.85 29.84 -30.29
CA PHE A 398 24.72 30.40 -31.62
C PHE A 398 24.98 31.90 -31.62
N TYR A 399 24.40 32.64 -30.66
CA TYR A 399 24.65 34.06 -30.47
C TYR A 399 26.12 34.35 -30.18
N TYR A 400 26.77 33.55 -29.35
CA TYR A 400 28.19 33.72 -29.00
C TYR A 400 29.10 33.48 -30.21
N VAL A 401 28.84 32.43 -30.97
CA VAL A 401 29.58 32.12 -32.21
C VAL A 401 29.41 33.23 -33.23
N PHE A 402 28.20 33.68 -33.48
CA PHE A 402 27.91 34.75 -34.41
C PHE A 402 28.56 36.08 -34.02
N ARG A 403 28.60 36.36 -32.74
CA ARG A 403 29.29 37.55 -32.21
C ARG A 403 30.82 37.45 -32.33
N SER A 404 31.37 36.25 -32.20
CA SER A 404 32.80 36.01 -32.37
C SER A 404 33.22 36.16 -33.84
N GLU A 405 32.45 35.65 -34.78
CA GLU A 405 32.69 35.82 -36.22
C GLU A 405 32.63 37.28 -36.64
N LYS A 406 31.68 38.06 -36.12
CA LYS A 406 31.65 39.52 -36.38
C LYS A 406 32.88 40.24 -35.84
N ARG A 407 33.42 39.80 -34.71
CA ARG A 407 34.67 40.40 -34.17
C ARG A 407 35.89 40.04 -35.03
N ILE A 408 35.94 38.78 -35.49
CA ILE A 408 37.05 38.34 -36.35
C ILE A 408 37.01 39.08 -37.68
N LYS A 409 35.85 39.24 -38.34
CA LYS A 409 35.70 40.00 -39.57
C LYS A 409 36.14 41.49 -39.41
N ARG A 410 35.71 42.12 -38.33
CA ARG A 410 36.15 43.51 -38.03
C ARG A 410 37.66 43.65 -37.76
N ALA A 411 38.23 42.60 -37.12
CA ALA A 411 39.68 42.60 -36.90
C ALA A 411 40.43 42.38 -38.21
N GLN A 412 39.89 41.61 -39.14
CA GLN A 412 40.44 41.36 -40.47
C GLN A 412 40.35 42.63 -41.37
N GLU A 413 39.19 43.29 -41.38
CA GLU A 413 39.00 44.61 -42.10
C GLU A 413 39.96 45.65 -41.58
N LEU A 414 40.22 45.77 -40.29
CA LEU A 414 41.19 46.67 -39.70
C LEU A 414 42.66 46.35 -40.10
N TYR A 415 42.95 45.05 -40.22
CA TYR A 415 44.27 44.59 -40.63
C TYR A 415 44.55 44.88 -42.11
N ASP A 416 43.56 44.71 -42.96
CA ASP A 416 43.63 45.01 -44.40
C ASP A 416 43.74 46.51 -44.67
N ASP A 417 43.06 47.39 -43.88
CA ASP A 417 43.16 48.81 -43.97
C ASP A 417 44.57 49.31 -43.58
N VAL A 418 45.19 48.77 -42.54
CA VAL A 418 46.57 49.14 -42.11
C VAL A 418 47.63 48.65 -43.10
N GLY A 419 47.38 47.53 -43.79
CA GLY A 419 48.21 46.95 -44.82
C GLY A 419 48.28 47.87 -46.08
N ASN A 420 47.12 48.39 -46.51
CA ASN A 420 46.99 49.27 -47.65
C ASN A 420 47.65 50.71 -47.47
N ASP A 421 47.66 51.17 -46.20
CA ASP A 421 48.33 52.48 -45.94
C ASP A 421 49.85 52.36 -45.93
N ASN A 422 50.40 51.18 -45.63
CA ASN A 422 51.87 50.98 -45.73
C ASN A 422 52.35 50.75 -47.13
N GLU A 423 51.56 50.31 -48.11
CA GLU A 423 51.93 50.23 -49.54
C GLU A 423 51.91 51.60 -50.23
N LYS A 424 51.24 52.61 -49.68
CA LYS A 424 51.26 54.00 -50.22
C LYS A 424 52.43 54.88 -49.72
N LEU A 425 53.23 54.34 -48.78
CA LEU A 425 54.36 55.03 -48.19
C LEU A 425 55.72 54.51 -48.68
N LEU A 426 55.76 53.57 -49.61
CA LEU A 426 56.91 53.10 -50.37
C LEU A 426 56.79 53.54 -51.81
#